data_f0dc39c11679f83ff38f8da6ee2eec46
#
_entry.id   f0dc39c11679f83ff38f8da6ee2eec46
#
_cell.length_a   1.000
_cell.length_b   1.000
_cell.length_c   1.000
_cell.angle_alpha   90.00
_cell.angle_beta   90.00
_cell.angle_gamma   90.00
#
_symmetry.space_group_name_H-M   'P 1'
#
loop_
_entity.id
_entity.type
_entity.pdbx_description
1 polymer ?
#
loop_
_entity_poly.entity_id
_entity_poly.type
_entity_poly.pdbx_seq_one_letter_code
_entity_poly.pdbx_strand_id
1 'polypeptide(L)'
;MYEQLKLGNQLCFRLYTAARLTMQAYFPYFEPLGITYPQYLVLLVLWEKDHQPVNDIARRLYLETNTVTPLLQRMEKQGLLTRKRGKEDTRQRIVSLTRQGKELEEQAKNIPGCLAQQLSGRMEDINCLVTTIPALDKLIEGLAQPAAKK
;
A
#
# COMPACT_ATOMS: atom_id res chain seq x y z
N MET A 1 13.37 -2.74 -35.89
CA MET A 1 12.68 -2.57 -34.57
C MET A 1 12.71 -1.08 -34.23
N TYR A 2 11.60 -0.53 -33.79
CA TYR A 2 11.52 0.86 -33.41
C TYR A 2 12.21 1.11 -32.05
N GLU A 3 13.02 2.15 -31.93
CA GLU A 3 13.76 2.51 -30.72
C GLU A 3 12.85 2.67 -29.49
N GLN A 4 11.70 3.31 -29.69
CA GLN A 4 10.70 3.53 -28.62
C GLN A 4 10.07 2.24 -28.09
N LEU A 5 10.19 1.10 -28.80
CA LEU A 5 9.66 -0.19 -28.37
C LEU A 5 10.71 -1.07 -27.68
N LYS A 6 11.96 -0.60 -27.60
CA LYS A 6 12.98 -1.33 -26.85
C LYS A 6 12.65 -1.33 -25.36
N LEU A 7 12.76 -2.48 -24.71
CA LEU A 7 12.46 -2.63 -23.28
C LEU A 7 13.28 -1.67 -22.41
N GLY A 8 14.54 -1.44 -22.76
CA GLY A 8 15.41 -0.50 -22.07
C GLY A 8 14.93 0.96 -22.09
N ASN A 9 14.03 1.31 -23.03
CA ASN A 9 13.47 2.67 -23.16
C ASN A 9 12.10 2.81 -22.48
N GLN A 10 11.62 1.76 -21.78
CA GLN A 10 10.32 1.75 -21.12
C GLN A 10 10.42 2.17 -19.65
N LEU A 11 9.92 3.37 -19.32
CA LEU A 11 9.79 3.80 -17.92
C LEU A 11 8.85 2.89 -17.14
N CYS A 12 7.69 2.56 -17.73
CA CYS A 12 6.68 1.73 -17.06
C CYS A 12 7.20 0.34 -16.70
N PHE A 13 8.08 -0.24 -17.52
CA PHE A 13 8.74 -1.50 -17.20
C PHE A 13 9.59 -1.39 -15.92
N ARG A 14 10.33 -0.29 -15.75
CA ARG A 14 11.13 -0.05 -14.55
C ARG A 14 10.26 0.12 -13.32
N LEU A 15 9.18 0.90 -13.41
CA LEU A 15 8.22 1.09 -12.32
C LEU A 15 7.55 -0.23 -11.91
N TYR A 16 7.06 -0.99 -12.88
CA TYR A 16 6.47 -2.31 -12.67
C TYR A 16 7.45 -3.26 -11.99
N THR A 17 8.67 -3.34 -12.50
CA THR A 17 9.70 -4.25 -11.99
C THR A 17 10.14 -3.83 -10.58
N ALA A 18 10.37 -2.54 -10.35
CA ALA A 18 10.74 -2.02 -9.03
C ALA A 18 9.65 -2.31 -8.00
N ALA A 19 8.38 -2.05 -8.32
CA ALA A 19 7.27 -2.35 -7.42
C ALA A 19 7.17 -3.83 -7.08
N ARG A 20 7.26 -4.71 -8.09
CA ARG A 20 7.19 -6.16 -7.90
C ARG A 20 8.34 -6.69 -7.04
N LEU A 21 9.57 -6.25 -7.31
CA LEU A 21 10.75 -6.68 -6.54
C LEU A 21 10.72 -6.13 -5.11
N THR A 22 10.22 -4.91 -4.92
CA THR A 22 10.04 -4.33 -3.58
C THR A 22 9.04 -5.15 -2.76
N MET A 23 7.91 -5.53 -3.34
CA MET A 23 6.93 -6.39 -2.67
C MET A 23 7.52 -7.76 -2.31
N GLN A 24 8.36 -8.35 -3.18
CA GLN A 24 9.08 -9.59 -2.87
C GLN A 24 10.07 -9.40 -1.70
N ALA A 25 10.73 -8.26 -1.61
CA ALA A 25 11.65 -7.96 -0.52
C ALA A 25 10.95 -7.83 0.84
N TYR A 26 9.67 -7.44 0.86
CA TYR A 26 8.85 -7.43 2.09
C TYR A 26 8.40 -8.82 2.56
N PHE A 27 8.33 -9.81 1.66
CA PHE A 27 7.76 -11.13 1.97
C PHE A 27 8.33 -11.79 3.24
N PRO A 28 9.66 -11.84 3.48
CA PRO A 28 10.22 -12.46 4.68
C PRO A 28 9.78 -11.78 5.99
N TYR A 29 9.42 -10.50 5.93
CA TYR A 29 8.94 -9.75 7.10
C TYR A 29 7.44 -9.93 7.34
N PHE A 30 6.66 -10.13 6.28
CA PHE A 30 5.21 -10.27 6.37
C PHE A 30 4.75 -11.70 6.62
N GLU A 31 5.49 -12.69 6.16
CA GLU A 31 5.15 -14.09 6.34
C GLU A 31 4.94 -14.47 7.82
N PRO A 32 5.85 -14.09 8.77
CA PRO A 32 5.64 -14.36 10.19
C PRO A 32 4.44 -13.65 10.79
N LEU A 33 4.01 -12.53 10.20
CA LEU A 33 2.86 -11.75 10.64
C LEU A 33 1.55 -12.24 10.02
N GLY A 34 1.62 -13.14 9.04
CA GLY A 34 0.45 -13.66 8.33
C GLY A 34 -0.27 -12.60 7.47
N ILE A 35 0.44 -11.57 7.01
CA ILE A 35 -0.13 -10.48 6.20
C ILE A 35 0.52 -10.37 4.83
N THR A 36 -0.18 -9.74 3.90
CA THR A 36 0.31 -9.38 2.58
C THR A 36 0.62 -7.87 2.51
N TYR A 37 1.36 -7.45 1.47
CA TYR A 37 1.66 -6.03 1.27
C TYR A 37 0.40 -5.14 1.17
N PRO A 38 -0.67 -5.50 0.41
CA PRO A 38 -1.89 -4.71 0.42
C PRO A 38 -2.57 -4.63 1.79
N GLN A 39 -2.52 -5.69 2.59
CA GLN A 39 -3.04 -5.67 3.97
C GLN A 39 -2.21 -4.76 4.87
N TYR A 40 -0.89 -4.76 4.70
CA TYR A 40 -0.01 -3.84 5.40
C TYR A 40 -0.34 -2.38 5.08
N LEU A 41 -0.62 -2.04 3.82
CA LEU A 41 -1.04 -0.69 3.45
C LEU A 41 -2.34 -0.26 4.16
N VAL A 42 -3.32 -1.15 4.26
CA VAL A 42 -4.55 -0.90 5.02
C VAL A 42 -4.24 -0.67 6.50
N LEU A 43 -3.38 -1.49 7.07
CA LEU A 43 -2.96 -1.35 8.47
C LEU A 43 -2.25 -0.01 8.72
N LEU A 44 -1.35 0.42 7.83
CA LEU A 44 -0.71 1.74 7.91
C LEU A 44 -1.74 2.88 7.97
N VAL A 45 -2.75 2.83 7.10
CA VAL A 45 -3.83 3.83 7.10
C VAL A 45 -4.60 3.84 8.44
N LEU A 46 -4.89 2.66 9.00
CA LEU A 46 -5.65 2.53 10.24
C LEU A 46 -4.80 2.78 11.49
N TRP A 47 -3.51 2.52 11.48
CA TRP A 47 -2.60 2.89 12.58
C TRP A 47 -2.43 4.41 12.67
N GLU A 48 -2.39 5.13 11.54
CA GLU A 48 -2.38 6.59 11.56
C GLU A 48 -3.70 7.16 12.10
N LYS A 49 -4.83 6.59 11.71
CA LYS A 49 -6.16 6.99 12.15
C LYS A 49 -7.11 5.81 12.06
N ASP A 50 -7.53 5.30 13.20
CA ASP A 50 -8.52 4.23 13.30
C ASP A 50 -9.95 4.74 13.00
N HIS A 51 -10.90 3.86 12.89
CA HIS A 51 -12.34 4.15 12.67
C HIS A 51 -12.62 4.96 11.40
N GLN A 52 -12.22 4.44 10.25
CA GLN A 52 -12.40 5.10 8.95
C GLN A 52 -13.43 4.42 8.06
N PRO A 53 -14.19 5.19 7.25
CA PRO A 53 -15.03 4.64 6.20
C PRO A 53 -14.21 3.88 5.16
N VAL A 54 -14.77 2.81 4.60
CA VAL A 54 -14.14 2.02 3.52
C VAL A 54 -13.69 2.91 2.35
N ASN A 55 -14.54 3.88 1.96
CA ASN A 55 -14.23 4.79 0.85
C ASN A 55 -13.02 5.68 1.12
N ASP A 56 -12.81 6.10 2.38
CA ASP A 56 -11.65 6.92 2.74
C ASP A 56 -10.36 6.11 2.69
N ILE A 57 -10.40 4.86 3.14
CA ILE A 57 -9.27 3.92 3.02
C ILE A 57 -8.94 3.70 1.53
N ALA A 58 -9.95 3.41 0.70
CA ALA A 58 -9.78 3.22 -0.74
C ALA A 58 -9.13 4.44 -1.40
N ARG A 59 -9.63 5.64 -1.09
CA ARG A 59 -9.09 6.90 -1.62
C ARG A 59 -7.64 7.13 -1.23
N ARG A 60 -7.28 6.89 0.02
CA ARG A 60 -5.90 7.03 0.50
C ARG A 60 -4.93 6.07 -0.18
N LEU A 61 -5.40 4.88 -0.57
CA LEU A 61 -4.60 3.86 -1.23
C LEU A 61 -4.66 3.94 -2.75
N TYR A 62 -5.36 4.91 -3.32
CA TYR A 62 -5.61 5.01 -4.77
C TYR A 62 -6.23 3.74 -5.36
N LEU A 63 -7.11 3.08 -4.60
CA LEU A 63 -7.80 1.85 -4.98
C LEU A 63 -9.30 2.09 -5.13
N GLU A 64 -9.92 1.31 -6.00
CA GLU A 64 -11.39 1.27 -6.11
C GLU A 64 -12.00 0.57 -4.87
N THR A 65 -13.20 1.01 -4.48
CA THR A 65 -13.92 0.41 -3.33
C THR A 65 -14.18 -1.07 -3.53
N ASN A 66 -14.49 -1.50 -4.77
CA ASN A 66 -14.70 -2.90 -5.12
C ASN A 66 -13.41 -3.74 -5.05
N THR A 67 -12.23 -3.15 -5.08
CA THR A 67 -10.94 -3.81 -4.83
C THR A 67 -10.63 -3.90 -3.34
N VAL A 68 -10.91 -2.84 -2.59
CA VAL A 68 -10.63 -2.76 -1.14
C VAL A 68 -11.59 -3.63 -0.34
N THR A 69 -12.86 -3.71 -0.70
CA THR A 69 -13.87 -4.46 0.06
C THR A 69 -13.50 -5.94 0.25
N PRO A 70 -13.10 -6.73 -0.77
CA PRO A 70 -12.67 -8.11 -0.57
C PRO A 70 -11.40 -8.22 0.29
N LEU A 71 -10.49 -7.25 0.19
CA LEU A 71 -9.28 -7.17 1.01
C LEU A 71 -9.64 -7.02 2.49
N LEU A 72 -10.53 -6.08 2.80
CA LEU A 72 -11.02 -5.85 4.17
C LEU A 72 -11.80 -7.05 4.70
N GLN A 73 -12.56 -7.74 3.86
CA GLN A 73 -13.28 -8.97 4.24
C GLN A 73 -12.31 -10.07 4.68
N ARG A 74 -11.21 -10.25 3.96
CA ARG A 74 -10.17 -11.21 4.35
C ARG A 74 -9.50 -10.84 5.66
N MET A 75 -9.19 -9.56 5.86
CA MET A 75 -8.59 -9.05 7.10
C MET A 75 -9.53 -9.20 8.30
N GLU A 76 -10.84 -9.01 8.10
CA GLU A 76 -11.85 -9.25 9.12
C GLU A 76 -11.93 -10.72 9.52
N LYS A 77 -11.90 -11.64 8.54
CA LYS A 77 -11.82 -13.09 8.81
C LYS A 77 -10.55 -13.50 9.55
N GLN A 78 -9.45 -12.80 9.32
CA GLN A 78 -8.18 -12.99 10.04
C GLN A 78 -8.20 -12.39 11.46
N GLY A 79 -9.26 -11.67 11.83
CA GLY A 79 -9.39 -11.04 13.14
C GLY A 79 -8.58 -9.76 13.31
N LEU A 80 -8.11 -9.13 12.22
CA LEU A 80 -7.29 -7.92 12.27
C LEU A 80 -8.11 -6.64 12.41
N LEU A 81 -9.32 -6.64 11.89
CA LEU A 81 -10.23 -5.50 11.90
C LEU A 81 -11.69 -5.95 11.97
N THR A 82 -12.58 -5.00 12.19
CA THR A 82 -14.04 -5.17 12.10
C THR A 82 -14.62 -4.15 11.15
N ARG A 83 -15.77 -4.46 10.55
CA ARG A 83 -16.51 -3.57 9.67
C ARG A 83 -17.95 -3.46 10.17
N LYS A 84 -18.34 -2.29 10.63
CA LYS A 84 -19.68 -2.02 11.17
C LYS A 84 -20.37 -0.92 10.37
N ARG A 85 -21.69 -0.93 10.36
CA ARG A 85 -22.46 0.19 9.78
C ARG A 85 -22.17 1.47 10.56
N GLY A 86 -22.04 2.58 9.84
CA GLY A 86 -21.91 3.90 10.44
C GLY A 86 -23.16 4.26 11.25
N LYS A 87 -22.97 4.98 12.36
CA LYS A 87 -24.07 5.43 13.21
C LYS A 87 -24.82 6.61 12.58
N GLU A 88 -24.10 7.53 11.97
CA GLU A 88 -24.64 8.73 11.33
C GLU A 88 -25.14 8.46 9.91
N ASP A 89 -24.36 7.70 9.12
CA ASP A 89 -24.75 7.23 7.79
C ASP A 89 -24.65 5.70 7.74
N THR A 90 -25.80 5.05 7.76
CA THR A 90 -25.92 3.58 7.76
C THR A 90 -25.52 2.93 6.43
N ARG A 91 -25.36 3.72 5.36
CA ARG A 91 -24.84 3.25 4.06
C ARG A 91 -23.33 3.05 4.10
N GLN A 92 -22.62 3.76 4.98
CA GLN A 92 -21.20 3.63 5.18
C GLN A 92 -20.86 2.41 6.04
N ARG A 93 -19.73 1.80 5.73
CA ARG A 93 -19.06 0.80 6.58
C ARG A 93 -17.84 1.43 7.21
N ILE A 94 -17.80 1.42 8.53
CA ILE A 94 -16.66 1.91 9.33
C ILE A 94 -15.76 0.74 9.66
N VAL A 95 -14.50 0.87 9.30
CA VAL A 95 -13.44 -0.10 9.56
C VAL A 95 -12.70 0.31 10.83
N SER A 96 -12.52 -0.64 11.74
CA SER A 96 -11.83 -0.42 13.01
C SER A 96 -10.88 -1.56 13.32
N LEU A 97 -9.71 -1.25 13.83
CA LEU A 97 -8.75 -2.26 14.26
C LEU A 97 -9.27 -3.07 15.46
N THR A 98 -9.03 -4.36 15.44
CA THR A 98 -9.14 -5.19 16.63
C THR A 98 -7.93 -5.00 17.53
N ARG A 99 -7.94 -5.63 18.72
CA ARG A 99 -6.75 -5.71 19.57
C ARG A 99 -5.56 -6.32 18.81
N GLN A 100 -5.79 -7.42 18.10
CA GLN A 100 -4.76 -8.09 17.29
C GLN A 100 -4.21 -7.16 16.19
N GLY A 101 -5.08 -6.42 15.48
CA GLY A 101 -4.66 -5.47 14.46
C GLY A 101 -3.80 -4.32 15.02
N LYS A 102 -4.08 -3.87 16.25
CA LYS A 102 -3.25 -2.88 16.95
C LYS A 102 -1.92 -3.45 17.42
N GLU A 103 -1.90 -4.67 17.94
CA GLU A 103 -0.67 -5.33 18.40
C GLU A 103 0.32 -5.60 17.25
N LEU A 104 -0.17 -5.77 16.02
CA LEU A 104 0.69 -5.91 14.84
C LEU A 104 1.54 -4.66 14.55
N GLU A 105 1.10 -3.46 14.94
CA GLU A 105 1.87 -2.23 14.79
C GLU A 105 3.24 -2.34 15.46
N GLU A 106 3.26 -2.85 16.70
CA GLU A 106 4.49 -3.04 17.46
C GLU A 106 5.44 -4.04 16.78
N GLN A 107 4.89 -5.09 16.18
CA GLN A 107 5.68 -6.08 15.44
C GLN A 107 6.19 -5.56 14.10
N ALA A 108 5.42 -4.67 13.46
CA ALA A 108 5.74 -4.13 12.13
C ALA A 108 6.64 -2.88 12.16
N LYS A 109 6.76 -2.19 13.29
CA LYS A 109 7.43 -0.88 13.40
C LYS A 109 8.84 -0.82 12.83
N ASN A 110 9.58 -1.91 12.90
CA ASN A 110 10.96 -1.98 12.43
C ASN A 110 11.11 -2.42 10.97
N ILE A 111 10.04 -2.90 10.33
CA ILE A 111 10.09 -3.44 8.97
C ILE A 111 10.64 -2.43 7.95
N PRO A 112 10.19 -1.16 7.92
CA PRO A 112 10.74 -0.18 6.99
C PRO A 112 12.25 0.05 7.16
N GLY A 113 12.73 0.09 8.41
CA GLY A 113 14.14 0.23 8.72
C GLY A 113 14.96 -1.00 8.29
N CYS A 114 14.45 -2.20 8.52
CA CYS A 114 15.10 -3.45 8.09
C CYS A 114 15.21 -3.52 6.56
N LEU A 115 14.15 -3.15 5.83
CA LEU A 115 14.18 -3.10 4.38
C LEU A 115 15.17 -2.05 3.87
N ALA A 116 15.18 -0.84 4.47
CA ALA A 116 16.12 0.23 4.11
C ALA A 116 17.57 -0.23 4.32
N GLN A 117 17.87 -0.91 5.41
CA GLN A 117 19.18 -1.47 5.68
C GLN A 117 19.58 -2.56 4.66
N GLN A 118 18.66 -3.44 4.30
CA GLN A 118 18.89 -4.45 3.26
C GLN A 118 19.20 -3.80 1.90
N LEU A 119 18.48 -2.74 1.54
CA LEU A 119 18.72 -2.01 0.29
C LEU A 119 20.05 -1.26 0.32
N SER A 120 20.39 -0.62 1.46
CA SER A 120 21.71 0.06 1.62
C SER A 120 22.89 -0.88 1.42
N GLY A 121 22.76 -2.14 1.79
CA GLY A 121 23.80 -3.15 1.54
C GLY A 121 23.94 -3.58 0.07
N ARG A 122 22.98 -3.20 -0.80
CA ARG A 122 22.90 -3.58 -2.22
C ARG A 122 23.02 -2.41 -3.19
N MET A 123 22.94 -1.18 -2.70
CA MET A 123 22.98 0.04 -3.51
C MET A 123 24.09 0.96 -2.99
N GLU A 124 24.83 1.58 -3.90
CA GLU A 124 25.87 2.54 -3.55
C GLU A 124 25.31 3.79 -2.86
N ASP A 125 24.16 4.28 -3.32
CA ASP A 125 23.48 5.44 -2.74
C ASP A 125 21.96 5.20 -2.65
N ILE A 126 21.50 4.84 -1.45
CA ILE A 126 20.07 4.69 -1.17
C ILE A 126 19.35 6.04 -1.16
N ASN A 127 20.04 7.16 -0.92
CA ASN A 127 19.41 8.47 -0.85
C ASN A 127 18.79 8.88 -2.20
N CYS A 128 19.29 8.31 -3.31
CA CYS A 128 18.69 8.53 -4.62
C CYS A 128 17.22 8.07 -4.67
N LEU A 129 16.82 7.09 -3.87
CA LEU A 129 15.42 6.65 -3.78
C LEU A 129 14.53 7.69 -3.13
N VAL A 130 15.03 8.39 -2.10
CA VAL A 130 14.30 9.46 -1.44
C VAL A 130 14.04 10.62 -2.41
N THR A 131 15.02 10.94 -3.26
CA THR A 131 14.88 12.01 -4.26
C THR A 131 13.88 11.69 -5.38
N THR A 132 13.52 10.40 -5.56
CA THR A 132 12.50 9.99 -6.55
C THR A 132 11.08 10.21 -6.07
N ILE A 133 10.83 10.34 -4.77
CA ILE A 133 9.48 10.46 -4.18
C ILE A 133 8.66 11.59 -4.82
N PRO A 134 9.16 12.84 -4.93
CA PRO A 134 8.39 13.91 -5.55
C PRO A 134 8.01 13.66 -7.02
N ALA A 135 8.86 12.95 -7.76
CA ALA A 135 8.58 12.59 -9.15
C ALA A 135 7.49 11.50 -9.23
N LEU A 136 7.54 10.52 -8.33
CA LEU A 136 6.49 9.48 -8.22
C LEU A 136 5.16 10.08 -7.80
N ASP A 137 5.14 11.00 -6.84
CA ASP A 137 3.92 11.70 -6.41
C ASP A 137 3.25 12.43 -7.57
N LYS A 138 4.02 13.19 -8.35
CA LYS A 138 3.51 13.87 -9.55
C LYS A 138 2.97 12.90 -10.59
N LEU A 139 3.61 11.75 -10.78
CA LEU A 139 3.14 10.72 -11.70
C LEU A 139 1.82 10.13 -11.22
N ILE A 140 1.71 9.81 -9.93
CA ILE A 140 0.49 9.26 -9.31
C ILE A 140 -0.66 10.27 -9.43
N GLU A 141 -0.43 11.53 -9.08
CA GLU A 141 -1.43 12.60 -9.19
C GLU A 141 -1.92 12.77 -10.63
N GLY A 142 -1.00 12.75 -11.59
CA GLY A 142 -1.33 12.86 -13.01
C GLY A 142 -2.16 11.68 -13.54
N LEU A 143 -1.86 10.46 -13.08
CA LEU A 143 -2.57 9.24 -13.49
C LEU A 143 -3.91 9.06 -12.74
N ALA A 144 -4.01 9.54 -11.51
CA ALA A 144 -5.23 9.44 -10.70
C ALA A 144 -6.31 10.46 -11.10
N GLN A 145 -5.98 11.48 -11.91
CA GLN A 145 -6.99 12.40 -12.46
C GLN A 145 -7.92 11.65 -13.43
N PRO A 146 -9.25 11.82 -13.34
CA PRO A 146 -10.14 11.25 -14.33
C PRO A 146 -9.77 11.78 -15.71
N ALA A 147 -9.63 10.90 -16.69
CA ALA A 147 -9.36 11.28 -18.07
C ALA A 147 -10.37 12.36 -18.49
N ALA A 148 -9.88 13.51 -18.96
CA ALA A 148 -10.74 14.56 -19.47
C ALA A 148 -11.65 13.92 -20.54
N LYS A 149 -12.95 13.94 -20.31
CA LYS A 149 -13.92 13.46 -21.31
C LYS A 149 -13.69 14.29 -22.59
N LYS A 150 -13.19 13.63 -23.64
CA LYS A 150 -13.18 14.18 -24.99
C LYS A 150 -14.60 14.27 -25.53
#